data_8a28daf13d317cfce6be83d25a04cb56
#
_entry.id   8a28daf13d317cfce6be83d25a04cb56
#
_cell.length_a   1.000
_cell.length_b   1.000
_cell.length_c   1.000
_cell.angle_alpha   90.00
_cell.angle_beta   90.00
_cell.angle_gamma   90.00
#
_symmetry.space_group_name_H-M   'P 1'
#
loop_
_entity.id
_entity.type
_entity.pdbx_description
1 polymer ?
#
loop_
_entity_poly.entity_id
_entity_poly.type
_entity_poly.pdbx_seq_one_letter_code
_entity_poly.pdbx_strand_id
1 'polypeptide(L)'
;MSSGEVEQSTVAGECADRTPSTSNGVSRFIASWRAALAQPRFRADLLFTIVFDTILLHFAVDFFNHVESRQGVILADPLLAHFRAVDLTWVSFFVVVGFTALGVARMFLAPQRLLVCFQAYAFLVAMRAICMYLAPFDAPTGIIVLQDPFSKAFGLGAEAPLTKDLFFGGHTSILTLAAFGVPKGRVKIVLAV
;
A
#
# COMPACT_ATOMS: atom_id res chain seq x y z
N MET A 1 38.61 35.05 -59.05
CA MET A 1 39.42 33.87 -58.90
C MET A 1 39.13 33.29 -57.54
N SER A 2 38.45 32.35 -57.63
CA SER A 2 38.47 30.93 -57.29
C SER A 2 37.93 30.67 -55.90
N SER A 3 36.75 30.23 -55.83
CA SER A 3 36.31 28.83 -55.59
C SER A 3 36.43 28.42 -54.13
N GLY A 4 35.32 28.24 -53.52
CA GLY A 4 35.09 27.61 -52.23
C GLY A 4 33.63 27.23 -52.15
N GLU A 5 33.17 26.48 -53.14
CA GLU A 5 31.97 25.68 -53.08
C GLU A 5 32.17 24.51 -52.13
N VAL A 6 31.03 24.17 -51.51
CA VAL A 6 30.71 22.82 -51.08
C VAL A 6 31.23 22.39 -49.72
N GLU A 7 30.38 22.41 -48.74
CA GLU A 7 29.93 21.17 -48.07
C GLU A 7 28.67 21.40 -47.23
N GLN A 8 27.57 21.68 -47.92
CA GLN A 8 26.22 21.46 -47.36
C GLN A 8 25.71 20.12 -47.88
N SER A 9 26.12 19.05 -47.25
CA SER A 9 25.49 17.77 -47.47
C SER A 9 25.70 16.89 -46.25
N THR A 10 24.61 16.35 -45.76
CA THR A 10 24.57 15.21 -44.86
C THR A 10 24.46 15.52 -43.35
N VAL A 11 23.47 16.29 -42.94
CA VAL A 11 22.89 16.16 -41.59
C VAL A 11 21.36 16.14 -41.69
N ALA A 12 20.84 15.37 -42.61
CA ALA A 12 19.41 15.07 -42.72
C ALA A 12 19.25 13.55 -42.72
N GLY A 13 19.21 12.95 -41.56
CA GLY A 13 18.90 11.54 -41.50
C GLY A 13 19.30 10.84 -40.23
N GLU A 14 18.79 11.24 -39.06
CA GLU A 14 18.70 10.34 -37.94
C GLU A 14 17.78 10.88 -36.82
N CYS A 15 16.60 11.34 -37.22
CA CYS A 15 15.45 11.38 -36.30
C CYS A 15 14.60 10.13 -36.53
N ALA A 16 15.24 8.95 -36.49
CA ALA A 16 14.52 7.69 -36.50
C ALA A 16 14.02 7.37 -35.11
N ASP A 17 12.71 7.54 -34.97
CA ASP A 17 11.81 6.64 -34.27
C ASP A 17 12.36 5.95 -32.99
N ARG A 18 12.45 6.66 -31.89
CA ARG A 18 12.50 6.06 -30.56
C ARG A 18 11.10 5.89 -30.03
N THR A 19 10.31 5.05 -30.64
CA THR A 19 9.20 4.41 -29.95
C THR A 19 9.79 3.67 -28.74
N PRO A 20 9.40 3.98 -27.50
CA PRO A 20 9.85 3.24 -26.35
C PRO A 20 9.26 1.84 -26.44
N SER A 21 10.03 0.88 -26.94
CA SER A 21 9.61 -0.50 -27.06
C SER A 21 9.25 -1.04 -25.66
N THR A 22 8.05 -1.53 -25.51
CA THR A 22 7.53 -2.21 -24.30
C THR A 22 8.45 -3.36 -23.83
N SER A 23 9.26 -3.91 -24.71
CA SER A 23 10.31 -4.89 -24.43
C SER A 23 11.35 -4.41 -23.41
N ASN A 24 11.65 -3.10 -23.38
CA ASN A 24 12.61 -2.53 -22.43
C ASN A 24 12.10 -2.47 -20.98
N GLY A 25 10.78 -2.46 -20.76
CA GLY A 25 10.18 -2.43 -19.42
C GLY A 25 10.27 -3.79 -18.72
N VAL A 26 9.88 -4.84 -19.40
CA VAL A 26 9.90 -6.21 -18.87
C VAL A 26 11.32 -6.68 -18.60
N SER A 27 12.25 -6.40 -19.52
CA SER A 27 13.66 -6.77 -19.33
C SER A 27 14.29 -6.07 -18.12
N ARG A 28 13.97 -4.79 -17.88
CA ARG A 28 14.43 -4.04 -16.70
C ARG A 28 13.84 -4.61 -15.41
N PHE A 29 12.56 -4.97 -15.42
CA PHE A 29 11.90 -5.62 -14.30
C PHE A 29 12.59 -6.93 -13.94
N ILE A 30 12.78 -7.84 -14.91
CA ILE A 30 13.44 -9.13 -14.68
C ILE A 30 14.89 -8.92 -14.19
N ALA A 31 15.61 -7.99 -14.79
CA ALA A 31 16.99 -7.68 -14.40
C ALA A 31 17.07 -7.17 -12.95
N SER A 32 16.14 -6.29 -12.52
CA SER A 32 16.11 -5.76 -11.15
C SER A 32 15.86 -6.86 -10.12
N TRP A 33 14.93 -7.78 -10.40
CA TRP A 33 14.65 -8.92 -9.52
C TRP A 33 15.78 -9.93 -9.47
N ARG A 34 16.38 -10.24 -10.63
CA ARG A 34 17.56 -11.12 -10.68
C ARG A 34 18.73 -10.55 -9.89
N ALA A 35 19.00 -9.25 -10.03
CA ALA A 35 20.06 -8.58 -9.29
C ALA A 35 19.78 -8.56 -7.78
N ALA A 36 18.54 -8.33 -7.36
CA ALA A 36 18.15 -8.37 -5.95
C ALA A 36 18.29 -9.79 -5.38
N LEU A 37 17.76 -10.80 -6.08
CA LEU A 37 17.81 -12.20 -5.66
C LEU A 37 19.22 -12.81 -5.71
N ALA A 38 20.16 -12.23 -6.47
CA ALA A 38 21.55 -12.63 -6.44
C ALA A 38 22.24 -12.29 -5.12
N GLN A 39 21.72 -11.32 -4.35
CA GLN A 39 22.28 -10.92 -3.06
C GLN A 39 21.78 -11.86 -1.96
N PRO A 40 22.67 -12.55 -1.22
CA PRO A 40 22.26 -13.50 -0.17
C PRO A 40 21.53 -12.80 0.98
N ARG A 41 21.90 -11.56 1.31
CA ARG A 41 21.21 -10.75 2.32
C ARG A 41 19.78 -10.47 1.93
N PHE A 42 19.52 -10.02 0.69
CA PHE A 42 18.16 -9.76 0.22
C PHE A 42 17.27 -11.02 0.28
N ARG A 43 17.80 -12.20 -0.06
CA ARG A 43 17.05 -13.46 0.05
C ARG A 43 16.71 -13.79 1.50
N ALA A 44 17.65 -13.60 2.42
CA ALA A 44 17.42 -13.84 3.84
C ALA A 44 16.36 -12.86 4.40
N ASP A 45 16.48 -11.57 4.08
CA ASP A 45 15.53 -10.54 4.51
C ASP A 45 14.14 -10.77 3.91
N LEU A 46 14.06 -11.19 2.65
CA LEU A 46 12.80 -11.51 1.99
C LEU A 46 12.12 -12.71 2.64
N LEU A 47 12.86 -13.78 2.88
CA LEU A 47 12.34 -14.98 3.54
C LEU A 47 11.87 -14.65 4.96
N PHE A 48 12.70 -13.93 5.72
CA PHE A 48 12.35 -13.49 7.07
C PHE A 48 11.07 -12.65 7.06
N THR A 49 10.97 -11.69 6.16
CA THR A 49 9.79 -10.83 6.04
C THR A 49 8.53 -11.65 5.72
N ILE A 50 8.59 -12.56 4.74
CA ILE A 50 7.44 -13.40 4.37
C ILE A 50 7.00 -14.26 5.56
N VAL A 51 7.93 -14.92 6.24
CA VAL A 51 7.62 -15.77 7.40
C VAL A 51 7.06 -14.93 8.54
N PHE A 52 7.70 -13.81 8.84
CA PHE A 52 7.27 -12.91 9.91
C PHE A 52 5.88 -12.32 9.65
N ASP A 53 5.63 -11.81 8.43
CA ASP A 53 4.33 -11.25 8.05
C ASP A 53 3.22 -12.30 8.08
N THR A 54 3.53 -13.55 7.67
CA THR A 54 2.57 -14.65 7.75
C THR A 54 2.19 -14.99 9.19
N ILE A 55 3.19 -15.08 10.08
CA ILE A 55 2.97 -15.33 11.52
C ILE A 55 2.19 -14.15 12.13
N LEU A 56 2.60 -12.92 11.82
CA LEU A 56 1.95 -11.71 12.32
C LEU A 56 0.49 -11.62 11.86
N LEU A 57 0.21 -11.96 10.62
CA LEU A 57 -1.15 -11.94 10.07
C LEU A 57 -2.03 -12.98 10.77
N HIS A 58 -1.50 -14.19 10.96
CA HIS A 58 -2.22 -15.25 11.69
C HIS A 58 -2.54 -14.84 13.13
N PHE A 59 -1.55 -14.32 13.83
CA PHE A 59 -1.73 -13.80 15.19
C PHE A 59 -2.70 -12.60 15.24
N ALA A 60 -2.64 -11.71 14.24
CA ALA A 60 -3.48 -10.53 14.17
C ALA A 60 -4.98 -10.87 14.07
N VAL A 61 -5.35 -11.95 13.37
CA VAL A 61 -6.75 -12.39 13.27
C VAL A 61 -7.29 -12.77 14.64
N ASP A 62 -6.58 -13.61 15.39
CA ASP A 62 -6.98 -14.04 16.73
C ASP A 62 -6.99 -12.86 17.71
N PHE A 63 -5.99 -11.98 17.59
CA PHE A 63 -5.90 -10.78 18.41
C PHE A 63 -7.07 -9.83 18.16
N PHE A 64 -7.44 -9.58 16.91
CA PHE A 64 -8.57 -8.70 16.59
C PHE A 64 -9.90 -9.27 17.07
N ASN A 65 -10.12 -10.58 16.95
CA ASN A 65 -11.28 -11.25 17.53
C ASN A 65 -11.33 -11.08 19.06
N HIS A 66 -10.17 -11.20 19.73
CA HIS A 66 -10.06 -10.98 21.16
C HIS A 66 -10.39 -9.52 21.55
N VAL A 67 -9.86 -8.54 20.82
CA VAL A 67 -10.12 -7.11 21.08
C VAL A 67 -11.59 -6.78 20.85
N GLU A 68 -12.22 -7.33 19.82
CA GLU A 68 -13.63 -7.11 19.52
C GLU A 68 -14.55 -7.68 20.62
N SER A 69 -14.15 -8.78 21.28
CA SER A 69 -14.91 -9.37 22.40
C SER A 69 -14.79 -8.60 23.72
N ARG A 70 -13.79 -7.71 23.88
CA ARG A 70 -13.58 -6.93 25.10
C ARG A 70 -14.60 -5.79 25.22
N GLN A 71 -15.01 -5.45 26.44
CA GLN A 71 -15.76 -4.22 26.70
C GLN A 71 -14.82 -3.02 26.65
N GLY A 72 -15.20 -1.99 25.94
CA GLY A 72 -14.47 -0.75 25.82
C GLY A 72 -15.24 0.45 26.34
N VAL A 73 -14.66 1.63 26.20
CA VAL A 73 -15.27 2.90 26.60
C VAL A 73 -15.83 3.59 25.35
N ILE A 74 -17.10 3.94 25.37
CA ILE A 74 -17.71 4.75 24.31
C ILE A 74 -17.20 6.18 24.46
N LEU A 75 -16.48 6.66 23.44
CA LEU A 75 -16.01 8.04 23.40
C LEU A 75 -17.14 8.95 22.91
N ALA A 76 -17.54 9.89 23.76
CA ALA A 76 -18.51 10.91 23.35
C ALA A 76 -17.81 11.93 22.45
N ASP A 77 -18.06 11.85 21.14
CA ASP A 77 -17.56 12.81 20.17
C ASP A 77 -18.64 13.85 19.85
N PRO A 78 -18.46 15.11 20.28
CA PRO A 78 -19.43 16.17 20.04
C PRO A 78 -19.58 16.52 18.55
N LEU A 79 -18.56 16.26 17.73
CA LEU A 79 -18.61 16.49 16.28
C LEU A 79 -19.48 15.45 15.59
N LEU A 80 -19.39 14.20 15.99
CA LEU A 80 -20.14 13.10 15.39
C LEU A 80 -21.66 13.29 15.53
N ALA A 81 -22.12 13.97 16.58
CA ALA A 81 -23.53 14.28 16.79
C ALA A 81 -24.12 15.23 15.72
N HIS A 82 -23.28 15.99 15.02
CA HIS A 82 -23.69 16.94 13.99
C HIS A 82 -23.71 16.35 12.57
N PHE A 83 -23.13 15.19 12.37
CA PHE A 83 -23.07 14.53 11.07
C PHE A 83 -24.01 13.34 11.00
N ARG A 84 -24.74 13.24 9.90
CA ARG A 84 -25.52 12.03 9.62
C ARG A 84 -24.57 10.95 9.07
N ALA A 85 -24.73 9.72 9.55
CA ALA A 85 -24.02 8.59 9.01
C ALA A 85 -24.43 8.38 7.53
N VAL A 86 -23.45 8.37 6.64
CA VAL A 86 -23.61 8.12 5.20
C VAL A 86 -22.82 6.87 4.86
N ASP A 87 -23.45 5.96 4.14
CA ASP A 87 -22.78 4.73 3.69
C ASP A 87 -21.83 5.07 2.52
N LEU A 88 -20.54 5.13 2.83
CA LEU A 88 -19.44 5.33 1.89
C LEU A 88 -18.63 4.05 1.65
N THR A 89 -19.19 2.89 1.96
CA THR A 89 -18.50 1.59 1.88
C THR A 89 -17.81 1.41 0.55
N TRP A 90 -18.52 1.49 -0.55
CA TRP A 90 -17.95 1.26 -1.88
C TRP A 90 -16.91 2.31 -2.29
N VAL A 91 -17.13 3.58 -1.95
CA VAL A 91 -16.17 4.66 -2.25
C VAL A 91 -14.88 4.43 -1.50
N SER A 92 -14.96 4.16 -0.19
CA SER A 92 -13.79 3.86 0.64
C SER A 92 -13.01 2.65 0.12
N PHE A 93 -13.73 1.60 -0.29
CA PHE A 93 -13.10 0.40 -0.86
C PHE A 93 -12.37 0.70 -2.16
N PHE A 94 -13.01 1.33 -3.12
CA PHE A 94 -12.38 1.66 -4.40
C PHE A 94 -11.14 2.54 -4.21
N VAL A 95 -11.22 3.52 -3.31
CA VAL A 95 -10.08 4.39 -3.00
C VAL A 95 -8.94 3.60 -2.35
N VAL A 96 -9.22 2.88 -1.26
CA VAL A 96 -8.16 2.18 -0.50
C VAL A 96 -7.55 1.07 -1.32
N VAL A 97 -8.37 0.19 -1.89
CA VAL A 97 -7.88 -0.96 -2.66
C VAL A 97 -7.21 -0.50 -3.96
N GLY A 98 -7.82 0.44 -4.68
CA GLY A 98 -7.27 0.94 -5.94
C GLY A 98 -5.92 1.62 -5.76
N PHE A 99 -5.79 2.52 -4.79
CA PHE A 99 -4.52 3.20 -4.54
C PHE A 99 -3.47 2.28 -3.93
N THR A 100 -3.86 1.35 -3.06
CA THR A 100 -2.93 0.34 -2.52
C THR A 100 -2.43 -0.57 -3.63
N ALA A 101 -3.31 -1.09 -4.48
CA ALA A 101 -2.93 -1.92 -5.61
C ALA A 101 -2.00 -1.19 -6.59
N LEU A 102 -2.30 0.08 -6.90
CA LEU A 102 -1.45 0.92 -7.73
C LEU A 102 -0.06 1.14 -7.08
N GLY A 103 -0.03 1.43 -5.78
CA GLY A 103 1.21 1.59 -5.02
C GLY A 103 2.06 0.33 -5.04
N VAL A 104 1.48 -0.81 -4.70
CA VAL A 104 2.14 -2.12 -4.73
C VAL A 104 2.65 -2.46 -6.13
N ALA A 105 1.83 -2.31 -7.17
CA ALA A 105 2.23 -2.55 -8.54
C ALA A 105 3.46 -1.71 -8.96
N ARG A 106 3.53 -0.47 -8.50
CA ARG A 106 4.70 0.39 -8.75
C ARG A 106 5.93 -0.02 -7.95
N MET A 107 5.75 -0.51 -6.72
CA MET A 107 6.85 -1.00 -5.89
C MET A 107 7.42 -2.33 -6.42
N PHE A 108 6.62 -3.14 -7.10
CA PHE A 108 7.13 -4.35 -7.76
C PHE A 108 8.26 -4.08 -8.76
N LEU A 109 8.35 -2.87 -9.31
CA LEU A 109 9.47 -2.46 -10.16
C LEU A 109 10.78 -2.22 -9.39
N ALA A 110 10.72 -2.16 -8.06
CA ALA A 110 11.85 -1.90 -7.19
C ALA A 110 11.83 -2.85 -5.98
N PRO A 111 12.36 -4.09 -6.11
CA PRO A 111 12.22 -5.16 -5.13
C PRO A 111 12.71 -4.79 -3.73
N GLN A 112 13.76 -3.99 -3.61
CA GLN A 112 14.26 -3.53 -2.32
C GLN A 112 13.26 -2.59 -1.61
N ARG A 113 12.55 -1.74 -2.36
CA ARG A 113 11.52 -0.86 -1.76
C ARG A 113 10.29 -1.64 -1.35
N LEU A 114 9.90 -2.62 -2.17
CA LEU A 114 8.81 -3.52 -1.85
C LEU A 114 9.08 -4.23 -0.52
N LEU A 115 10.29 -4.78 -0.35
CA LEU A 115 10.70 -5.43 0.89
C LEU A 115 10.59 -4.49 2.09
N VAL A 116 11.15 -3.29 1.99
CA VAL A 116 11.08 -2.27 3.07
C VAL A 116 9.63 -1.89 3.38
N CYS A 117 8.76 -1.81 2.37
CA CYS A 117 7.35 -1.50 2.59
C CYS A 117 6.61 -2.63 3.30
N PHE A 118 6.90 -3.89 3.01
CA PHE A 118 6.34 -5.01 3.77
C PHE A 118 6.81 -5.01 5.23
N GLN A 119 8.09 -4.77 5.47
CA GLN A 119 8.62 -4.64 6.85
C GLN A 119 7.99 -3.46 7.61
N ALA A 120 7.81 -2.32 6.93
CA ALA A 120 7.13 -1.17 7.52
C ALA A 120 5.64 -1.45 7.78
N TYR A 121 4.98 -2.21 6.91
CA TYR A 121 3.60 -2.65 7.12
C TYR A 121 3.47 -3.57 8.33
N ALA A 122 4.38 -4.54 8.49
CA ALA A 122 4.43 -5.38 9.68
C ALA A 122 4.58 -4.56 10.96
N PHE A 123 5.46 -3.56 10.95
CA PHE A 123 5.60 -2.64 12.07
C PHE A 123 4.31 -1.85 12.35
N LEU A 124 3.64 -1.36 11.32
CA LEU A 124 2.35 -0.67 11.46
C LEU A 124 1.28 -1.57 12.06
N VAL A 125 1.18 -2.84 11.63
CA VAL A 125 0.24 -3.81 12.18
C VAL A 125 0.53 -4.07 13.66
N ALA A 126 1.79 -4.22 14.04
CA ALA A 126 2.19 -4.40 15.44
C ALA A 126 1.85 -3.16 16.29
N MET A 127 2.15 -1.96 15.80
CA MET A 127 1.80 -0.71 16.49
C MET A 127 0.28 -0.54 16.63
N ARG A 128 -0.48 -0.88 15.59
CA ARG A 128 -1.95 -0.88 15.65
C ARG A 128 -2.47 -1.81 16.73
N ALA A 129 -1.96 -3.04 16.79
CA ALA A 129 -2.34 -4.00 17.80
C ALA A 129 -2.04 -3.48 19.22
N ILE A 130 -0.87 -2.89 19.44
CA ILE A 130 -0.51 -2.26 20.73
C ILE A 130 -1.48 -1.13 21.08
N CYS A 131 -1.77 -0.22 20.14
CA CYS A 131 -2.69 0.88 20.38
C CYS A 131 -4.11 0.40 20.73
N MET A 132 -4.64 -0.59 20.02
CA MET A 132 -5.94 -1.17 20.28
C MET A 132 -5.99 -1.91 21.62
N TYR A 133 -4.89 -2.53 22.03
CA TYR A 133 -4.80 -3.19 23.32
C TYR A 133 -4.81 -2.19 24.49
N LEU A 134 -4.05 -1.10 24.38
CA LEU A 134 -3.89 -0.08 25.42
C LEU A 134 -5.09 0.84 25.52
N ALA A 135 -5.79 1.11 24.42
CA ALA A 135 -6.92 2.02 24.34
C ALA A 135 -8.18 1.27 23.86
N PRO A 136 -8.89 0.55 24.76
CA PRO A 136 -10.08 -0.18 24.40
C PRO A 136 -11.26 0.79 24.26
N PHE A 137 -11.55 1.18 23.02
CA PHE A 137 -12.72 1.98 22.70
C PHE A 137 -13.83 1.12 22.12
N ASP A 138 -15.07 1.43 22.49
CA ASP A 138 -16.26 0.89 21.85
C ASP A 138 -16.76 1.85 20.77
N ALA A 139 -17.39 1.28 19.76
CA ALA A 139 -17.97 2.04 18.68
C ALA A 139 -19.11 2.93 19.17
N PRO A 140 -19.23 4.17 18.67
CA PRO A 140 -20.37 5.02 19.00
C PRO A 140 -21.67 4.40 18.50
N THR A 141 -22.76 4.73 19.19
CA THR A 141 -24.10 4.24 18.82
C THR A 141 -24.53 4.80 17.46
N GLY A 142 -25.09 3.93 16.59
CA GLY A 142 -25.61 4.35 15.28
C GLY A 142 -24.59 4.36 14.15
N ILE A 143 -23.44 3.71 14.31
CA ILE A 143 -22.48 3.54 13.20
C ILE A 143 -23.04 2.64 12.10
N ILE A 144 -22.69 2.97 10.86
CA ILE A 144 -22.85 2.06 9.73
C ILE A 144 -21.62 1.16 9.69
N VAL A 145 -21.81 -0.12 9.97
CA VAL A 145 -20.70 -1.08 9.99
C VAL A 145 -20.19 -1.32 8.57
N LEU A 146 -18.97 -0.92 8.31
CA LEU A 146 -18.30 -1.14 7.04
C LEU A 146 -17.99 -2.63 6.86
N GLN A 147 -18.65 -3.28 5.93
CA GLN A 147 -18.38 -4.68 5.62
C GLN A 147 -17.34 -4.76 4.52
N ASP A 148 -16.11 -5.19 4.89
CA ASP A 148 -15.05 -5.40 3.92
C ASP A 148 -15.35 -6.59 3.01
N PRO A 149 -15.64 -6.38 1.70
CA PRO A 149 -15.90 -7.46 0.77
C PRO A 149 -14.67 -8.34 0.53
N PHE A 150 -13.45 -7.81 0.71
CA PHE A 150 -12.22 -8.57 0.53
C PHE A 150 -11.96 -9.51 1.70
N SER A 151 -12.15 -9.07 2.94
CA SER A 151 -12.02 -9.96 4.10
C SER A 151 -13.01 -11.12 4.01
N LYS A 152 -14.23 -10.87 3.51
CA LYS A 152 -15.20 -11.94 3.23
C LYS A 152 -14.76 -12.88 2.10
N ALA A 153 -14.25 -12.32 0.99
CA ALA A 153 -13.88 -13.10 -0.19
C ALA A 153 -12.66 -14.00 0.05
N PHE A 154 -11.71 -13.54 0.87
CA PHE A 154 -10.46 -14.27 1.15
C PHE A 154 -10.47 -15.03 2.47
N GLY A 155 -11.55 -14.98 3.23
CA GLY A 155 -11.62 -15.63 4.55
C GLY A 155 -10.62 -15.07 5.56
N LEU A 156 -10.10 -13.86 5.33
CA LEU A 156 -9.09 -13.19 6.17
C LEU A 156 -9.75 -12.28 7.23
N GLY A 157 -11.08 -12.25 7.27
CA GLY A 157 -11.82 -11.40 8.18
C GLY A 157 -11.99 -12.06 9.55
N ALA A 158 -11.98 -11.23 10.59
CA ALA A 158 -12.56 -11.57 11.87
C ALA A 158 -14.00 -12.09 11.67
N GLU A 159 -14.46 -13.01 12.49
CA GLU A 159 -15.83 -13.54 12.44
C GLU A 159 -16.88 -12.42 12.52
N ALA A 160 -16.51 -11.31 13.17
CA ALA A 160 -17.29 -10.07 13.27
C ALA A 160 -16.54 -8.90 12.63
N PRO A 161 -17.26 -7.90 12.05
CA PRO A 161 -16.63 -6.70 11.54
C PRO A 161 -15.90 -5.95 12.64
N LEU A 162 -14.69 -5.47 12.37
CA LEU A 162 -13.88 -4.68 13.29
C LEU A 162 -14.54 -3.31 13.51
N THR A 163 -15.13 -3.11 14.70
CA THR A 163 -15.79 -1.85 15.10
C THR A 163 -14.97 -1.05 16.09
N LYS A 164 -13.99 -1.66 16.75
CA LYS A 164 -13.18 -1.07 17.83
C LYS A 164 -11.85 -0.48 17.38
N ASP A 165 -11.56 -0.47 16.09
CA ASP A 165 -10.36 0.17 15.52
C ASP A 165 -10.56 1.69 15.32
N LEU A 166 -10.78 2.39 16.43
CA LEU A 166 -11.08 3.82 16.39
C LEU A 166 -9.86 4.71 16.60
N PHE A 167 -8.78 4.14 17.14
CA PHE A 167 -7.58 4.91 17.48
C PHE A 167 -6.58 4.97 16.34
N PHE A 168 -6.44 3.90 15.57
CA PHE A 168 -5.43 3.77 14.53
C PHE A 168 -6.06 3.55 13.16
N GLY A 169 -6.14 4.59 12.34
CA GLY A 169 -6.72 4.51 11.01
C GLY A 169 -5.94 3.60 10.05
N GLY A 170 -6.29 2.31 10.02
CA GLY A 170 -5.60 1.30 9.21
C GLY A 170 -5.57 1.63 7.72
N HIS A 171 -6.66 2.14 7.18
CA HIS A 171 -6.75 2.56 5.78
C HIS A 171 -5.82 3.74 5.45
N THR A 172 -5.81 4.76 6.31
CA THR A 172 -4.92 5.92 6.16
C THR A 172 -3.45 5.51 6.24
N SER A 173 -3.11 4.61 7.15
CA SER A 173 -1.74 4.11 7.33
C SER A 173 -1.23 3.37 6.10
N ILE A 174 -2.05 2.50 5.52
CA ILE A 174 -1.70 1.75 4.30
C ILE A 174 -1.52 2.69 3.10
N LEU A 175 -2.42 3.67 2.92
CA LEU A 175 -2.31 4.65 1.84
C LEU A 175 -1.06 5.54 2.01
N THR A 176 -0.77 5.96 3.23
CA THR A 176 0.43 6.73 3.54
C THR A 176 1.69 5.93 3.23
N LEU A 177 1.74 4.67 3.67
CA LEU A 177 2.86 3.78 3.37
C LEU A 177 3.04 3.58 1.86
N ALA A 178 1.95 3.36 1.13
CA ALA A 178 1.97 3.25 -0.32
C ALA A 178 2.50 4.53 -0.99
N ALA A 179 2.05 5.71 -0.53
CA ALA A 179 2.51 7.00 -1.04
C ALA A 179 4.02 7.23 -0.81
N PHE A 180 4.54 6.85 0.36
CA PHE A 180 5.98 6.97 0.67
C PHE A 180 6.83 5.94 -0.08
N GLY A 181 6.32 4.73 -0.26
CA GLY A 181 7.03 3.64 -0.95
C GLY A 181 7.20 3.86 -2.45
N VAL A 182 6.29 4.59 -3.09
CA VAL A 182 6.36 4.84 -4.54
C VAL A 182 7.49 5.81 -4.89
N PRO A 183 8.29 5.53 -5.93
CA PRO A 183 9.32 6.44 -6.43
C PRO A 183 8.74 7.82 -6.78
N LYS A 184 9.58 8.88 -6.62
CA LYS A 184 9.20 10.23 -7.00
C LYS A 184 8.65 10.25 -8.44
N GLY A 185 7.45 10.82 -8.63
CA GLY A 185 6.79 10.93 -9.93
C GLY A 185 5.33 11.35 -9.77
N ARG A 186 4.62 11.46 -10.90
CA ARG A 186 3.21 11.88 -10.92
C ARG A 186 2.30 11.00 -10.04
N VAL A 187 2.56 9.70 -9.98
CA VAL A 187 1.78 8.75 -9.16
C VAL A 187 1.92 9.04 -7.66
N LYS A 188 3.12 9.47 -7.20
CA LYS A 188 3.31 9.85 -5.80
C LYS A 188 2.44 11.04 -5.40
N ILE A 189 2.28 12.01 -6.28
CA ILE A 189 1.41 13.18 -6.02
C ILE A 189 -0.03 12.73 -5.83
N VAL A 190 -0.52 11.83 -6.70
CA VAL A 190 -1.90 11.32 -6.62
C VAL A 190 -2.16 10.50 -5.34
N LEU A 191 -1.15 9.76 -4.85
CA LEU A 191 -1.27 8.96 -3.62
C LEU A 191 -1.12 9.79 -2.33
N ALA A 192 -0.58 11.00 -2.42
CA ALA A 192 -0.30 11.86 -1.27
C ALA A 192 -1.39 12.92 -1.02
N VAL A 193 -2.36 13.08 -1.96
CA VAL A 193 -3.55 13.93 -1.83
C VAL A 193 -4.69 13.16 -1.21
#